data_186e7b100f4b44f4df1b9d62ef55bee0
#
_entry.id   186e7b100f4b44f4df1b9d62ef55bee0
#
_cell.length_a   1.000
_cell.length_b   1.000
_cell.length_c   1.000
_cell.angle_alpha   90.00
_cell.angle_beta   90.00
_cell.angle_gamma   90.00
#
_symmetry.space_group_name_H-M   'P 1'
#
loop_
_entity.id
_entity.type
_entity.pdbx_description
1 polymer ?
#
loop_
_entity_poly.entity_id
_entity_poly.type
_entity_poly.pdbx_seq_one_letter_code
_entity_poly.pdbx_strand_id
1 'polypeptide(L)'
;MKRRLFLQLPLVASALMADAKNLPVNRPNKGFKVEANKDRYQEEMLLMGGKFDCKVSAKDTDGDLLIYHTIRQSKGGPAFHVHHSQDEWFYVISGEFIVKVGEDTFNLKPGDSAFAPRTVPHAFAKISEDEAQMLVLFQPAGLMEDFFHQLAKIGADVPQNQEKTLKELWAKHGMEIVGPPLKF
;
A
#
# COMPACT_ATOMS: atom_id res chain seq x y z
N MET A 1 59.85 33.97 24.10
CA MET A 1 58.91 32.86 24.40
C MET A 1 57.51 33.42 24.55
N LYS A 2 56.65 33.24 23.53
CA LYS A 2 55.27 33.72 23.56
C LYS A 2 54.36 32.54 23.94
N ARG A 3 53.74 32.60 25.12
CA ARG A 3 52.75 31.60 25.60
C ARG A 3 51.46 31.82 24.81
N ARG A 4 51.00 30.82 24.04
CA ARG A 4 49.69 30.75 23.43
C ARG A 4 48.70 30.31 24.48
N LEU A 5 47.75 31.18 24.80
CA LEU A 5 46.60 30.87 25.63
C LEU A 5 45.57 30.10 24.75
N PHE A 6 45.37 28.82 25.09
CA PHE A 6 44.27 28.05 24.51
C PHE A 6 43.01 28.36 25.31
N LEU A 7 42.10 29.13 24.70
CA LEU A 7 40.75 29.29 25.22
C LEU A 7 39.99 27.99 24.91
N GLN A 8 39.74 27.20 25.95
CA GLN A 8 38.80 26.11 25.90
C GLN A 8 37.38 26.68 26.03
N LEU A 9 36.65 26.77 24.93
CA LEU A 9 35.21 27.00 24.94
C LEU A 9 34.53 25.69 25.37
N PRO A 10 33.67 25.69 26.40
CA PRO A 10 32.86 24.52 26.72
C PRO A 10 31.82 24.34 25.62
N LEU A 11 31.89 23.22 24.92
CA LEU A 11 30.88 22.80 23.99
C LEU A 11 29.64 22.39 24.80
N VAL A 12 28.72 23.30 25.05
CA VAL A 12 27.40 22.99 25.58
C VAL A 12 26.63 22.33 24.46
N ALA A 13 26.77 21.04 24.32
CA ALA A 13 25.86 20.22 23.53
C ALA A 13 24.50 20.21 24.27
N SER A 14 23.64 21.18 23.96
CA SER A 14 22.23 21.11 24.29
C SER A 14 21.65 19.95 23.51
N ALA A 15 21.59 18.77 24.12
CA ALA A 15 20.75 17.70 23.65
C ALA A 15 19.30 18.21 23.72
N LEU A 16 18.82 18.76 22.61
CA LEU A 16 17.38 18.86 22.33
C LEU A 16 16.89 17.40 22.23
N MET A 17 16.65 16.77 23.38
CA MET A 17 15.73 15.65 23.47
C MET A 17 14.41 16.23 23.02
N ALA A 18 14.09 16.07 21.74
CA ALA A 18 12.72 16.18 21.28
C ALA A 18 11.96 15.14 22.12
N ASP A 19 11.23 15.64 23.14
CA ASP A 19 10.16 14.87 23.73
C ASP A 19 9.27 14.48 22.57
N ALA A 20 9.43 13.26 22.08
CA ALA A 20 8.43 12.60 21.28
C ALA A 20 7.23 12.51 22.22
N LYS A 21 6.43 13.60 22.22
CA LYS A 21 5.16 13.64 22.91
C LYS A 21 4.47 12.35 22.46
N ASN A 22 4.21 11.47 23.41
CA ASN A 22 3.33 10.35 23.24
C ASN A 22 1.98 10.92 22.87
N LEU A 23 1.79 11.21 21.55
CA LEU A 23 0.48 11.53 21.03
C LEU A 23 -0.40 10.32 21.37
N PRO A 24 -1.60 10.52 21.88
CA PRO A 24 -2.48 9.41 22.21
C PRO A 24 -2.70 8.61 20.92
N VAL A 25 -2.16 7.39 20.87
CA VAL A 25 -2.32 6.49 19.74
C VAL A 25 -3.76 5.98 19.79
N ASN A 26 -4.55 6.30 18.79
CA ASN A 26 -5.95 5.88 18.69
C ASN A 26 -6.05 4.45 18.13
N ARG A 27 -5.44 3.50 18.84
CA ARG A 27 -5.45 2.08 18.48
C ARG A 27 -6.37 1.29 19.40
N PRO A 28 -7.02 0.23 18.91
CA PRO A 28 -7.78 -0.67 19.77
C PRO A 28 -6.85 -1.28 20.84
N ASN A 29 -7.36 -1.40 22.07
CA ASN A 29 -6.64 -1.99 23.19
C ASN A 29 -6.77 -3.52 23.29
N LYS A 30 -7.43 -4.14 22.30
CA LYS A 30 -7.66 -5.59 22.22
C LYS A 30 -7.35 -6.07 20.82
N GLY A 31 -6.70 -7.24 20.73
CA GLY A 31 -6.58 -7.96 19.48
C GLY A 31 -7.93 -8.46 18.95
N PHE A 32 -7.99 -8.75 17.67
CA PHE A 32 -9.16 -9.30 17.00
C PHE A 32 -8.74 -10.40 16.02
N LYS A 33 -9.70 -11.24 15.67
CA LYS A 33 -9.60 -12.25 14.62
C LYS A 33 -10.52 -11.86 13.48
N VAL A 34 -10.02 -11.94 12.24
CA VAL A 34 -10.84 -11.88 11.03
C VAL A 34 -10.85 -13.28 10.41
N GLU A 35 -12.04 -13.83 10.21
CA GLU A 35 -12.22 -15.18 9.65
C GLU A 35 -11.68 -15.24 8.21
N ALA A 36 -11.36 -16.47 7.76
CA ALA A 36 -10.97 -16.69 6.37
C ALA A 36 -12.06 -16.19 5.42
N ASN A 37 -11.65 -15.55 4.32
CA ASN A 37 -12.54 -15.00 3.29
C ASN A 37 -13.61 -14.02 3.81
N LYS A 38 -13.35 -13.40 4.95
CA LYS A 38 -14.19 -12.33 5.52
C LYS A 38 -13.42 -11.04 5.60
N ASP A 39 -14.14 -9.96 5.41
CA ASP A 39 -13.68 -8.59 5.64
C ASP A 39 -13.74 -8.24 7.15
N ARG A 40 -12.90 -7.30 7.59
CA ARG A 40 -12.83 -6.78 8.97
C ARG A 40 -14.17 -6.22 9.46
N TYR A 41 -14.93 -5.61 8.56
CA TYR A 41 -16.23 -4.98 8.82
C TYR A 41 -17.40 -5.78 8.24
N GLN A 42 -17.14 -6.96 7.67
CA GLN A 42 -18.10 -7.81 6.96
C GLN A 42 -18.72 -7.12 5.74
N GLU A 43 -17.98 -6.20 5.14
CA GLU A 43 -18.34 -5.55 3.89
C GLU A 43 -17.87 -6.39 2.70
N GLU A 44 -18.57 -6.29 1.58
CA GLU A 44 -18.13 -6.89 0.33
C GLU A 44 -17.56 -5.81 -0.58
N MET A 45 -16.29 -5.94 -0.91
CA MET A 45 -15.62 -5.02 -1.83
C MET A 45 -15.16 -5.77 -3.08
N LEU A 46 -15.85 -5.52 -4.18
CA LEU A 46 -15.53 -6.08 -5.50
C LEU A 46 -14.92 -4.98 -6.37
N LEU A 47 -13.68 -5.16 -6.79
CA LEU A 47 -12.99 -4.23 -7.69
C LEU A 47 -11.88 -4.90 -8.49
N MET A 48 -11.62 -4.36 -9.68
CA MET A 48 -10.56 -4.82 -10.59
C MET A 48 -10.57 -6.33 -10.83
N GLY A 49 -11.76 -6.93 -10.98
CA GLY A 49 -11.93 -8.37 -11.25
C GLY A 49 -11.59 -9.28 -10.07
N GLY A 50 -11.64 -8.77 -8.84
CA GLY A 50 -11.40 -9.54 -7.62
C GLY A 50 -12.19 -9.04 -6.44
N LYS A 51 -12.13 -9.81 -5.35
CA LYS A 51 -12.65 -9.46 -4.03
C LYS A 51 -11.51 -8.96 -3.15
N PHE A 52 -11.76 -7.90 -2.39
CA PHE A 52 -10.81 -7.32 -1.45
C PHE A 52 -11.38 -7.40 -0.04
N ASP A 53 -10.81 -8.24 0.80
CA ASP A 53 -11.17 -8.36 2.22
C ASP A 53 -10.15 -7.59 3.07
N CYS A 54 -10.56 -6.51 3.72
CA CYS A 54 -9.75 -5.83 4.70
C CYS A 54 -9.45 -6.77 5.87
N LYS A 55 -8.18 -6.94 6.21
CA LYS A 55 -7.74 -7.76 7.35
C LYS A 55 -7.27 -6.89 8.51
N VAL A 56 -6.62 -5.77 8.20
CA VAL A 56 -6.22 -4.74 9.16
C VAL A 56 -6.55 -3.40 8.52
N SER A 57 -7.44 -2.64 9.13
CA SER A 57 -7.85 -1.31 8.67
C SER A 57 -6.83 -0.24 9.10
N ALA A 58 -6.74 0.83 8.34
CA ALA A 58 -6.01 2.03 8.74
C ALA A 58 -6.47 2.54 10.13
N LYS A 59 -7.74 2.38 10.47
CA LYS A 59 -8.30 2.76 11.79
C LYS A 59 -7.79 1.89 12.93
N ASP A 60 -7.46 0.61 12.67
CA ASP A 60 -6.92 -0.30 13.67
C ASP A 60 -5.48 0.07 14.05
N THR A 61 -4.79 0.83 13.21
CA THR A 61 -3.35 1.09 13.32
C THR A 61 -3.01 2.58 13.44
N ASP A 62 -4.01 3.44 13.62
CA ASP A 62 -3.84 4.91 13.64
C ASP A 62 -3.15 5.44 12.35
N GLY A 63 -3.46 4.80 11.22
CA GLY A 63 -2.93 5.15 9.90
C GLY A 63 -1.58 4.53 9.54
N ASP A 64 -0.97 3.70 10.40
CA ASP A 64 0.36 3.15 10.14
C ASP A 64 0.34 1.99 9.15
N LEU A 65 -0.73 1.20 9.11
CA LEU A 65 -0.79 -0.04 8.34
C LEU A 65 -2.19 -0.32 7.82
N LEU A 66 -2.26 -0.78 6.57
CA LEU A 66 -3.47 -1.33 5.95
C LEU A 66 -3.12 -2.68 5.32
N ILE A 67 -3.95 -3.70 5.52
CA ILE A 67 -3.76 -5.02 4.91
C ILE A 67 -5.05 -5.49 4.26
N TYR A 68 -4.98 -5.77 2.97
CA TYR A 68 -6.01 -6.47 2.22
C TYR A 68 -5.59 -7.90 1.87
N HIS A 69 -6.53 -8.82 1.96
CA HIS A 69 -6.48 -10.10 1.29
C HIS A 69 -7.27 -9.99 -0.02
N THR A 70 -6.61 -10.18 -1.14
CA THR A 70 -7.25 -10.11 -2.46
C THR A 70 -7.45 -11.50 -3.02
N ILE A 71 -8.67 -11.76 -3.53
CA ILE A 71 -9.07 -13.01 -4.18
C ILE A 71 -9.44 -12.65 -5.62
N ARG A 72 -8.66 -13.11 -6.59
CA ARG A 72 -8.78 -12.69 -7.97
C ARG A 72 -9.16 -13.85 -8.88
N GLN A 73 -10.27 -13.68 -9.61
CA GLN A 73 -10.73 -14.63 -10.62
C GLN A 73 -10.07 -14.30 -11.98
N SER A 74 -10.15 -13.04 -12.40
CA SER A 74 -9.69 -12.62 -13.71
C SER A 74 -8.18 -12.36 -13.73
N LYS A 75 -7.52 -12.67 -14.85
CA LYS A 75 -6.15 -12.24 -15.14
C LYS A 75 -6.05 -10.73 -15.20
N GLY A 76 -4.84 -10.21 -14.98
CA GLY A 76 -4.54 -8.78 -15.02
C GLY A 76 -4.36 -8.15 -13.64
N GLY A 77 -4.29 -6.84 -13.64
CA GLY A 77 -4.03 -6.03 -12.44
C GLY A 77 -4.21 -4.54 -12.73
N PRO A 78 -3.77 -3.67 -11.80
CA PRO A 78 -3.88 -2.22 -11.97
C PRO A 78 -2.96 -1.70 -13.08
N ALA A 79 -3.20 -0.46 -13.49
CA ALA A 79 -2.28 0.31 -14.31
C ALA A 79 -0.92 0.45 -13.60
N PHE A 80 0.17 0.66 -14.39
CA PHE A 80 1.48 0.98 -13.83
C PHE A 80 1.42 2.36 -13.17
N HIS A 81 1.73 2.42 -11.87
CA HIS A 81 1.47 3.59 -11.05
C HIS A 81 2.52 3.79 -9.97
N VAL A 82 2.49 4.95 -9.32
CA VAL A 82 3.38 5.29 -8.22
C VAL A 82 2.57 5.76 -7.01
N HIS A 83 2.96 5.33 -5.83
CA HIS A 83 2.53 5.88 -4.55
C HIS A 83 3.57 6.89 -4.07
N HIS A 84 3.15 8.13 -3.78
CA HIS A 84 4.11 9.15 -3.33
C HIS A 84 4.49 9.00 -1.85
N SER A 85 3.63 8.38 -1.04
CA SER A 85 3.80 8.35 0.42
C SER A 85 3.65 6.97 1.06
N GLN A 86 3.25 5.94 0.31
CA GLN A 86 3.05 4.58 0.82
C GLN A 86 4.05 3.62 0.17
N ASP A 87 4.66 2.77 0.99
CA ASP A 87 5.28 1.54 0.53
C ASP A 87 4.20 0.48 0.34
N GLU A 88 4.33 -0.37 -0.69
CA GLU A 88 3.42 -1.48 -0.95
C GLU A 88 4.16 -2.80 -0.91
N TRP A 89 3.59 -3.80 -0.27
CA TRP A 89 4.16 -5.13 -0.19
C TRP A 89 3.14 -6.18 -0.60
N PHE A 90 3.62 -7.16 -1.35
CA PHE A 90 2.84 -8.24 -1.92
C PHE A 90 3.33 -9.57 -1.36
N TYR A 91 2.39 -10.46 -0.99
CA TYR A 91 2.71 -11.84 -0.59
C TYR A 91 1.71 -12.80 -1.22
N VAL A 92 2.19 -13.72 -2.04
CA VAL A 92 1.35 -14.67 -2.76
C VAL A 92 0.94 -15.82 -1.85
N ILE A 93 -0.37 -16.05 -1.73
CA ILE A 93 -0.97 -17.17 -0.99
C ILE A 93 -1.21 -18.34 -1.94
N SER A 94 -1.82 -18.07 -3.12
CA SER A 94 -2.10 -19.07 -4.15
C SER A 94 -2.10 -18.44 -5.54
N GLY A 95 -1.94 -19.28 -6.57
CA GLY A 95 -1.82 -18.85 -7.96
C GLY A 95 -0.48 -18.21 -8.27
N GLU A 96 -0.39 -17.51 -9.40
CA GLU A 96 0.84 -16.89 -9.89
C GLU A 96 0.61 -15.45 -10.31
N PHE A 97 1.59 -14.60 -10.01
CA PHE A 97 1.57 -13.17 -10.33
C PHE A 97 2.87 -12.73 -10.97
N ILE A 98 2.79 -11.73 -11.84
CA ILE A 98 3.93 -10.90 -12.23
C ILE A 98 3.83 -9.60 -11.42
N VAL A 99 4.94 -9.17 -10.83
CA VAL A 99 5.07 -7.86 -10.18
C VAL A 99 6.23 -7.12 -10.83
N LYS A 100 5.98 -5.92 -11.32
CA LYS A 100 7.01 -5.01 -11.82
C LYS A 100 7.21 -3.87 -10.82
N VAL A 101 8.48 -3.60 -10.46
CA VAL A 101 8.89 -2.49 -9.59
C VAL A 101 10.06 -1.77 -10.25
N GLY A 102 9.85 -0.53 -10.67
CA GLY A 102 10.81 0.19 -11.49
C GLY A 102 11.07 -0.56 -12.80
N GLU A 103 12.32 -0.92 -13.03
CA GLU A 103 12.75 -1.69 -14.22
C GLU A 103 12.70 -3.22 -13.99
N ASP A 104 12.63 -3.66 -12.74
CA ASP A 104 12.67 -5.08 -12.39
C ASP A 104 11.29 -5.73 -12.52
N THR A 105 11.27 -6.98 -13.00
CA THR A 105 10.05 -7.78 -13.12
C THR A 105 10.25 -9.13 -12.45
N PHE A 106 9.33 -9.48 -11.56
CA PHE A 106 9.37 -10.69 -10.76
C PHE A 106 8.17 -11.59 -11.07
N ASN A 107 8.42 -12.88 -11.30
CA ASN A 107 7.37 -13.89 -11.32
C ASN A 107 7.24 -14.47 -9.91
N LEU A 108 6.07 -14.32 -9.30
CA LEU A 108 5.79 -14.76 -7.94
C LEU A 108 4.85 -15.95 -7.93
N LYS A 109 5.16 -16.92 -7.09
CA LYS A 109 4.38 -18.12 -6.78
C LYS A 109 4.07 -18.19 -5.29
N PRO A 110 3.24 -19.12 -4.82
CA PRO A 110 2.89 -19.23 -3.40
C PRO A 110 4.11 -19.24 -2.47
N GLY A 111 4.10 -18.34 -1.47
CA GLY A 111 5.19 -18.11 -0.53
C GLY A 111 6.17 -17.01 -0.94
N ASP A 112 6.16 -16.58 -2.20
CA ASP A 112 7.02 -15.47 -2.64
C ASP A 112 6.41 -14.11 -2.25
N SER A 113 7.28 -13.10 -2.15
CA SER A 113 6.87 -11.72 -1.89
C SER A 113 7.66 -10.72 -2.73
N ALA A 114 7.08 -9.55 -2.95
CA ALA A 114 7.74 -8.41 -3.55
C ALA A 114 7.47 -7.13 -2.74
N PHE A 115 8.43 -6.21 -2.77
CA PHE A 115 8.33 -4.92 -2.10
C PHE A 115 8.48 -3.79 -3.12
N ALA A 116 7.51 -2.90 -3.14
CA ALA A 116 7.51 -1.69 -3.95
C ALA A 116 7.68 -0.47 -3.02
N PRO A 117 8.87 0.15 -2.97
CA PRO A 117 9.09 1.36 -2.19
C PRO A 117 8.23 2.51 -2.73
N ARG A 118 7.79 3.39 -1.84
CA ARG A 118 7.17 4.66 -2.24
C ARG A 118 8.03 5.39 -3.28
N THR A 119 7.41 6.15 -4.15
CA THR A 119 8.05 6.89 -5.26
C THR A 119 8.64 6.02 -6.37
N VAL A 120 8.61 4.68 -6.25
CA VAL A 120 9.02 3.77 -7.32
C VAL A 120 7.78 3.26 -8.04
N PRO A 121 7.64 3.49 -9.36
CA PRO A 121 6.50 2.99 -10.13
C PRO A 121 6.42 1.47 -10.11
N HIS A 122 5.20 0.94 -9.96
CA HIS A 122 4.98 -0.50 -9.89
C HIS A 122 3.58 -0.90 -10.36
N ALA A 123 3.41 -2.16 -10.62
CA ALA A 123 2.13 -2.83 -10.85
C ALA A 123 2.28 -4.34 -10.64
N PHE A 124 1.15 -5.01 -10.47
CA PHE A 124 1.10 -6.47 -10.53
C PHE A 124 0.08 -6.94 -11.55
N ALA A 125 0.19 -8.20 -11.96
CA ALA A 125 -0.85 -8.88 -12.73
C ALA A 125 -0.96 -10.34 -12.30
N LYS A 126 -2.19 -10.81 -12.06
CA LYS A 126 -2.46 -12.25 -11.97
C LYS A 126 -2.29 -12.88 -13.34
N ILE A 127 -1.57 -13.98 -13.42
CA ILE A 127 -1.27 -14.69 -14.68
C ILE A 127 -1.79 -16.13 -14.71
N SER A 128 -2.01 -16.76 -13.57
CA SER A 128 -2.58 -18.12 -13.49
C SER A 128 -4.01 -18.19 -14.04
N GLU A 129 -4.42 -19.38 -14.52
CA GLU A 129 -5.80 -19.61 -15.01
C GLU A 129 -6.79 -19.63 -13.85
N ASP A 130 -6.48 -20.42 -12.80
CA ASP A 130 -7.34 -20.60 -11.64
C ASP A 130 -7.34 -19.36 -10.74
N GLU A 131 -8.24 -19.33 -9.75
CA GLU A 131 -8.26 -18.32 -8.70
C GLU A 131 -6.88 -18.12 -8.07
N ALA A 132 -6.53 -16.88 -7.81
CA ALA A 132 -5.28 -16.53 -7.16
C ALA A 132 -5.53 -15.61 -5.97
N GLN A 133 -4.71 -15.76 -4.92
CA GLN A 133 -4.85 -15.01 -3.67
C GLN A 133 -3.52 -14.38 -3.25
N MET A 134 -3.59 -13.15 -2.77
CA MET A 134 -2.43 -12.37 -2.38
C MET A 134 -2.78 -11.44 -1.22
N LEU A 135 -1.87 -11.27 -0.27
CA LEU A 135 -1.91 -10.15 0.65
C LEU A 135 -1.28 -8.92 -0.01
N VAL A 136 -1.93 -7.80 0.17
CA VAL A 136 -1.42 -6.48 -0.22
C VAL A 136 -1.41 -5.60 1.02
N LEU A 137 -0.26 -5.01 1.31
CA LEU A 137 -0.01 -4.23 2.52
C LEU A 137 0.50 -2.85 2.14
N PHE A 138 -0.01 -1.82 2.81
CA PHE A 138 0.42 -0.42 2.64
C PHE A 138 0.94 0.14 3.95
N GLN A 139 2.12 0.79 3.89
CA GLN A 139 2.74 1.45 5.04
C GLN A 139 3.38 2.80 4.64
N PRO A 140 2.97 3.90 5.30
CA PRO A 140 1.76 4.00 6.11
C PRO A 140 0.51 3.71 5.28
N ALA A 141 -0.62 3.46 5.95
CA ALA A 141 -1.91 3.26 5.27
C ALA A 141 -2.33 4.48 4.43
N GLY A 142 -2.01 5.68 4.91
CA GLY A 142 -2.38 6.91 4.25
C GLY A 142 -3.89 6.98 3.97
N LEU A 143 -4.23 7.32 2.73
CA LEU A 143 -5.62 7.38 2.27
C LEU A 143 -6.03 6.15 1.44
N MET A 144 -5.25 5.04 1.49
CA MET A 144 -5.48 3.90 0.62
C MET A 144 -6.81 3.18 0.88
N GLU A 145 -7.24 3.09 2.15
CA GLU A 145 -8.53 2.48 2.48
C GLU A 145 -9.69 3.28 1.86
N ASP A 146 -9.67 4.62 1.99
CA ASP A 146 -10.66 5.52 1.36
C ASP A 146 -10.62 5.42 -0.18
N PHE A 147 -9.42 5.33 -0.77
CA PHE A 147 -9.25 5.12 -2.20
C PHE A 147 -9.98 3.86 -2.68
N PHE A 148 -9.76 2.71 -2.04
CA PHE A 148 -10.40 1.46 -2.44
C PHE A 148 -11.92 1.51 -2.29
N HIS A 149 -12.43 2.10 -1.21
CA HIS A 149 -13.87 2.30 -1.03
C HIS A 149 -14.48 3.22 -2.09
N GLN A 150 -13.80 4.30 -2.48
CA GLN A 150 -14.26 5.19 -3.53
C GLN A 150 -14.19 4.52 -4.91
N LEU A 151 -13.11 3.78 -5.19
CA LEU A 151 -12.94 3.05 -6.44
C LEU A 151 -14.02 1.97 -6.61
N ALA A 152 -14.35 1.23 -5.55
CA ALA A 152 -15.40 0.21 -5.56
C ALA A 152 -16.79 0.80 -5.88
N LYS A 153 -17.07 2.03 -5.42
CA LYS A 153 -18.34 2.74 -5.72
C LYS A 153 -18.44 3.18 -7.17
N ILE A 154 -17.32 3.46 -7.84
CA ILE A 154 -17.30 3.81 -9.26
C ILE A 154 -17.63 2.59 -10.12
N GLY A 155 -17.32 1.37 -9.64
CA GLY A 155 -17.58 0.10 -10.30
C GLY A 155 -16.49 -0.32 -11.28
N ALA A 156 -16.60 -1.57 -11.77
CA ALA A 156 -15.62 -2.16 -12.69
C ALA A 156 -15.73 -1.60 -14.12
N ASP A 157 -16.92 -1.18 -14.51
CA ASP A 157 -17.21 -0.63 -15.84
C ASP A 157 -17.11 0.90 -15.80
N VAL A 158 -15.87 1.40 -15.86
CA VAL A 158 -15.64 2.84 -15.98
C VAL A 158 -15.81 3.24 -17.45
N PRO A 159 -16.85 3.99 -17.81
CA PRO A 159 -16.96 4.51 -19.17
C PRO A 159 -15.76 5.37 -19.54
N GLN A 160 -15.36 5.36 -20.82
CA GLN A 160 -14.21 6.17 -21.30
C GLN A 160 -14.28 7.65 -20.93
N ASN A 161 -15.47 8.19 -20.70
CA ASN A 161 -15.68 9.56 -20.26
C ASN A 161 -15.33 9.81 -18.79
N GLN A 162 -15.02 8.77 -18.00
CA GLN A 162 -14.63 8.87 -16.58
C GLN A 162 -13.11 8.74 -16.35
N GLU A 163 -12.30 8.65 -17.39
CA GLU A 163 -10.83 8.60 -17.24
C GLU A 163 -10.27 9.78 -16.42
N LYS A 164 -10.83 10.97 -16.63
CA LYS A 164 -10.50 12.16 -15.85
C LYS A 164 -10.84 11.97 -14.37
N THR A 165 -12.03 11.48 -14.08
CA THR A 165 -12.47 11.21 -12.68
C THR A 165 -11.58 10.21 -11.99
N LEU A 166 -11.13 9.16 -12.69
CA LEU A 166 -10.19 8.19 -12.16
C LEU A 166 -8.83 8.84 -11.87
N LYS A 167 -8.27 9.60 -12.80
CA LYS A 167 -7.00 10.31 -12.58
C LYS A 167 -7.08 11.26 -11.39
N GLU A 168 -8.18 11.99 -11.24
CA GLU A 168 -8.43 12.88 -10.10
C GLU A 168 -8.53 12.08 -8.78
N LEU A 169 -9.19 10.92 -8.80
CA LEU A 169 -9.27 10.04 -7.63
C LEU A 169 -7.87 9.56 -7.20
N TRP A 170 -7.06 9.09 -8.14
CA TRP A 170 -5.70 8.65 -7.88
C TRP A 170 -4.84 9.78 -7.29
N ALA A 171 -4.86 10.95 -7.93
CA ALA A 171 -4.10 12.12 -7.49
C ALA A 171 -4.52 12.59 -6.09
N LYS A 172 -5.82 12.62 -5.80
CA LYS A 172 -6.36 12.96 -4.47
C LYS A 172 -5.82 12.05 -3.37
N HIS A 173 -5.52 10.79 -3.70
CA HIS A 173 -5.01 9.80 -2.75
C HIS A 173 -3.48 9.62 -2.80
N GLY A 174 -2.77 10.58 -3.40
CA GLY A 174 -1.31 10.60 -3.42
C GLY A 174 -0.68 9.58 -4.38
N MET A 175 -1.39 9.24 -5.44
CA MET A 175 -0.94 8.30 -6.47
C MET A 175 -1.00 8.91 -7.86
N GLU A 176 -0.20 8.36 -8.79
CA GLU A 176 -0.19 8.76 -10.18
C GLU A 176 -0.11 7.53 -11.09
N ILE A 177 -0.95 7.49 -12.13
CA ILE A 177 -0.85 6.48 -13.19
C ILE A 177 0.24 6.93 -14.16
N VAL A 178 1.28 6.13 -14.31
CA VAL A 178 2.45 6.44 -15.16
C VAL A 178 2.59 5.49 -16.36
N GLY A 179 1.71 4.52 -16.49
CA GLY A 179 1.71 3.59 -17.63
C GLY A 179 0.49 2.67 -17.66
N PRO A 180 0.36 1.87 -18.72
CA PRO A 180 -0.72 0.90 -18.83
C PRO A 180 -0.55 -0.28 -17.85
N PRO A 181 -1.61 -1.12 -17.66
CA PRO A 181 -1.47 -2.41 -16.98
C PRO A 181 -0.40 -3.29 -17.62
N LEU A 182 0.19 -4.20 -16.82
CA LEU A 182 1.17 -5.16 -17.31
C LEU A 182 0.55 -6.08 -18.37
N LYS A 183 1.33 -6.34 -19.43
CA LYS A 183 1.03 -7.38 -20.44
C LYS A 183 1.82 -8.64 -20.07
N PHE A 184 1.22 -9.82 -20.27
CA PHE A 184 1.78 -11.13 -19.93
C PHE A 184 1.26 -12.21 -20.86
#